data_f8418ed8f1599d4dc2a66c77ef4031d9
#
_entry.id   f8418ed8f1599d4dc2a66c77ef4031d9
#
_cell.length_a   1.000
_cell.length_b   1.000
_cell.length_c   1.000
_cell.angle_alpha   90.00
_cell.angle_beta   90.00
_cell.angle_gamma   90.00
#
_symmetry.space_group_name_H-M   'P 1'
#
loop_
_entity.id
_entity.type
_entity.pdbx_description
1 polymer ?
#
loop_
_entity_poly.entity_id
_entity_poly.type
_entity_poly.pdbx_seq_one_letter_code
_entity_poly.pdbx_strand_id
1 'polypeptide(L)'
;MSAARWTSADLKRFQGRNLEAKVKRQPKPKAADKMALLFTRLCEACGLPAPVPEYRFHPARKWRIDYYFEANGRKVASEVEGGIWTNGRHTRGSGFRKDMEKYNALTAAGIMLLRVTPAELMNIETLNLIKKTLWP
;
A
#
# COMPACT_ATOMS: atom_id res chain seq x y z
N MET A 1 25.94 -8.17 12.81
CA MET A 1 25.24 -7.02 12.17
C MET A 1 24.24 -6.44 13.15
N SER A 2 24.48 -5.23 13.60
CA SER A 2 23.49 -4.54 14.41
C SER A 2 22.37 -4.03 13.50
N ALA A 3 21.17 -4.57 13.64
CA ALA A 3 20.00 -3.95 13.04
C ALA A 3 19.91 -2.53 13.59
N ALA A 4 19.87 -1.52 12.69
CA ALA A 4 19.63 -0.15 13.08
C ALA A 4 18.25 -0.09 13.75
N ARG A 5 18.24 -0.05 15.07
CA ARG A 5 17.01 0.10 15.84
C ARG A 5 16.51 1.53 15.68
N TRP A 6 15.26 1.67 15.32
CA TRP A 6 14.56 2.93 15.39
C TRP A 6 14.65 3.49 16.80
N THR A 7 15.07 4.73 16.93
CA THR A 7 15.12 5.38 18.22
C THR A 7 13.72 5.89 18.62
N SER A 8 13.50 6.05 19.92
CA SER A 8 12.26 6.67 20.42
C SER A 8 12.05 8.08 19.85
N ALA A 9 13.13 8.77 19.45
CA ALA A 9 13.07 10.07 18.80
C ALA A 9 12.51 9.96 17.37
N ASP A 10 12.85 8.90 16.64
CA ASP A 10 12.32 8.65 15.27
C ASP A 10 10.82 8.34 15.31
N LEU A 11 10.38 7.57 16.29
CA LEU A 11 8.97 7.29 16.55
C LEU A 11 8.18 8.55 16.94
N LYS A 12 8.74 9.39 17.80
CA LYS A 12 8.10 10.66 18.19
C LYS A 12 8.00 11.64 17.02
N ARG A 13 9.03 11.72 16.17
CA ARG A 13 8.97 12.52 14.93
C ARG A 13 7.90 12.03 13.98
N PHE A 14 7.69 10.73 13.91
CA PHE A 14 6.65 10.12 13.08
C PHE A 14 5.25 10.40 13.62
N GLN A 15 5.05 10.23 14.93
CA GLN A 15 3.77 10.50 15.60
C GLN A 15 3.42 12.01 15.61
N GLY A 16 4.40 12.89 15.81
CA GLY A 16 4.16 14.35 15.81
C GLY A 16 3.72 14.92 14.46
N ARG A 17 4.13 14.31 13.35
CA ARG A 17 3.71 14.76 12.01
C ARG A 17 2.28 14.36 11.64
N ASN A 18 1.74 13.33 12.29
CA ASN A 18 0.37 12.87 12.05
C ASN A 18 -0.69 13.62 12.86
N LEU A 19 -0.29 14.37 13.91
CA LEU A 19 -1.24 15.03 14.81
C LEU A 19 -1.62 16.47 14.41
N GLU A 20 -0.93 17.06 13.45
CA GLU A 20 -1.19 18.43 12.99
C GLU A 20 -1.70 18.52 11.54
N ALA A 21 -2.36 17.50 11.04
CA ALA A 21 -3.08 17.65 9.79
C ALA A 21 -4.32 18.54 10.03
N LYS A 22 -4.16 19.86 9.86
CA LYS A 22 -5.30 20.78 9.76
C LYS A 22 -6.31 20.18 8.80
N VAL A 23 -7.54 19.98 9.27
CA VAL A 23 -8.68 19.53 8.46
C VAL A 23 -8.91 20.57 7.35
N LYS A 24 -8.19 20.41 6.24
CA LYS A 24 -8.49 21.14 5.02
C LYS A 24 -9.75 20.51 4.42
N ARG A 25 -10.69 21.35 4.00
CA ARG A 25 -11.88 20.91 3.23
C ARG A 25 -11.42 19.90 2.19
N GLN A 26 -11.97 18.69 2.27
CA GLN A 26 -11.63 17.64 1.33
C GLN A 26 -12.10 18.03 -0.07
N PRO A 27 -11.24 17.95 -1.08
CA PRO A 27 -11.65 18.16 -2.46
C PRO A 27 -12.66 17.09 -2.87
N LYS A 28 -13.52 17.39 -3.83
CA LYS A 28 -14.49 16.41 -4.38
C LYS A 28 -13.74 15.16 -4.86
N PRO A 29 -14.26 13.95 -4.57
CA PRO A 29 -13.58 12.71 -4.93
C PRO A 29 -13.37 12.59 -6.43
N LYS A 30 -12.15 12.29 -6.83
CA LYS A 30 -11.77 11.97 -8.21
C LYS A 30 -12.26 10.56 -8.58
N ALA A 31 -12.23 10.21 -9.87
CA ALA A 31 -12.62 8.88 -10.33
C ALA A 31 -11.82 7.75 -9.62
N ALA A 32 -10.53 7.96 -9.35
CA ALA A 32 -9.69 7.04 -8.57
C ALA A 32 -10.21 6.85 -7.15
N ASP A 33 -10.76 7.89 -6.52
CA ASP A 33 -11.32 7.80 -5.16
C ASP A 33 -12.61 6.98 -5.15
N LYS A 34 -13.41 7.05 -6.23
CA LYS A 34 -14.62 6.23 -6.39
C LYS A 34 -14.27 4.75 -6.53
N MET A 35 -13.21 4.42 -7.29
CA MET A 35 -12.73 3.04 -7.42
C MET A 35 -12.20 2.51 -6.09
N ALA A 36 -11.45 3.31 -5.34
CA ALA A 36 -10.98 2.95 -4.02
C ALA A 36 -12.15 2.68 -3.05
N LEU A 37 -13.20 3.49 -3.10
CA LEU A 37 -14.40 3.28 -2.28
C LEU A 37 -15.12 1.99 -2.66
N LEU A 38 -15.31 1.73 -3.95
CA LEU A 38 -15.93 0.51 -4.44
C LEU A 38 -15.14 -0.74 -4.03
N PHE A 39 -13.83 -0.69 -4.21
CA PHE A 39 -12.94 -1.79 -3.80
C PHE A 39 -12.98 -2.01 -2.28
N THR A 40 -12.97 -0.95 -1.49
CA THR A 40 -13.11 -1.01 -0.03
C THR A 40 -14.40 -1.73 0.38
N ARG A 41 -15.53 -1.34 -0.22
CA ARG A 41 -16.83 -2.00 0.06
C ARG A 41 -16.83 -3.46 -0.34
N LEU A 42 -16.21 -3.80 -1.47
CA LEU A 42 -16.09 -5.18 -1.92
C LEU A 42 -15.24 -6.01 -0.94
N CYS A 43 -14.13 -5.47 -0.47
CA CYS A 43 -13.29 -6.12 0.54
C CYS A 43 -14.06 -6.40 1.83
N GLU A 44 -14.78 -5.43 2.34
CA GLU A 44 -15.59 -5.56 3.54
C GLU A 44 -16.69 -6.62 3.36
N ALA A 45 -17.37 -6.64 2.21
CA ALA A 45 -18.37 -7.63 1.88
C ALA A 45 -17.80 -9.05 1.82
N CYS A 46 -16.52 -9.21 1.48
CA CYS A 46 -15.82 -10.49 1.44
C CYS A 46 -15.14 -10.86 2.76
N GLY A 47 -15.37 -10.10 3.84
CA GLY A 47 -14.80 -10.38 5.15
C GLY A 47 -13.34 -9.93 5.32
N LEU A 48 -12.84 -9.06 4.46
CA LEU A 48 -11.52 -8.44 4.59
C LEU A 48 -11.63 -7.15 5.43
N PRO A 49 -10.54 -6.74 6.10
CA PRO A 49 -10.48 -5.42 6.69
C PRO A 49 -10.54 -4.35 5.59
N ALA A 50 -11.05 -3.18 5.92
CA ALA A 50 -11.05 -2.05 4.99
C ALA A 50 -9.62 -1.70 4.58
N PRO A 51 -9.28 -1.71 3.28
CA PRO A 51 -7.97 -1.28 2.84
C PRO A 51 -7.78 0.22 3.05
N VAL A 52 -6.54 0.61 3.32
CA VAL A 52 -6.14 2.03 3.33
C VAL A 52 -5.56 2.36 1.95
N PRO A 53 -6.24 3.16 1.14
CA PRO A 53 -5.72 3.54 -0.17
C PRO A 53 -4.59 4.56 -0.03
N GLU A 54 -3.67 4.56 -0.99
CA GLU A 54 -2.57 5.52 -1.05
C GLU A 54 -1.77 5.62 0.27
N TYR A 55 -1.51 4.47 0.87
CA TYR A 55 -0.86 4.37 2.19
C TYR A 55 0.63 4.67 2.11
N ARG A 56 1.08 5.61 2.92
CA ARG A 56 2.50 5.93 3.09
C ARG A 56 3.09 5.08 4.21
N PHE A 57 3.93 4.12 3.85
CA PHE A 57 4.52 3.18 4.80
C PHE A 57 5.92 3.59 5.29
N HIS A 58 6.61 4.43 4.53
CA HIS A 58 8.00 4.80 4.84
C HIS A 58 8.08 6.15 5.56
N PRO A 59 8.88 6.25 6.63
CA PRO A 59 8.94 7.46 7.44
C PRO A 59 9.64 8.64 6.74
N ALA A 60 10.59 8.37 5.83
CA ALA A 60 11.40 9.37 5.16
C ALA A 60 11.08 9.54 3.68
N ARG A 61 10.69 8.46 3.01
CA ARG A 61 10.38 8.46 1.58
C ARG A 61 8.89 8.71 1.35
N LYS A 62 8.56 9.36 0.23
CA LYS A 62 7.16 9.65 -0.13
C LYS A 62 6.44 8.49 -0.84
N TRP A 63 6.98 7.30 -0.77
CA TRP A 63 6.37 6.12 -1.38
C TRP A 63 4.99 5.83 -0.83
N ARG A 64 4.09 5.44 -1.71
CA ARG A 64 2.73 5.03 -1.39
C ARG A 64 2.47 3.62 -1.87
N ILE A 65 1.62 2.93 -1.15
CA ILE A 65 1.05 1.64 -1.54
C ILE A 65 -0.38 1.89 -1.99
N ASP A 66 -0.78 1.32 -3.12
CA ASP A 66 -2.13 1.52 -3.64
C ASP A 66 -3.20 1.11 -2.63
N TYR A 67 -3.05 -0.06 -2.02
CA TYR A 67 -3.93 -0.55 -0.95
C TYR A 67 -3.16 -1.26 0.14
N TYR A 68 -3.42 -0.90 1.37
CA TYR A 68 -2.79 -1.48 2.55
C TYR A 68 -3.82 -2.17 3.43
N PHE A 69 -3.50 -3.38 3.85
CA PHE A 69 -4.32 -4.18 4.76
C PHE A 69 -3.52 -4.56 6.00
N GLU A 70 -4.17 -4.50 7.14
CA GLU A 70 -3.59 -4.96 8.39
C GLU A 70 -4.61 -5.76 9.18
N ALA A 71 -4.31 -7.01 9.48
CA ALA A 71 -5.11 -7.89 10.31
C ALA A 71 -4.28 -9.07 10.79
N ASN A 72 -4.68 -9.68 11.88
CA ASN A 72 -4.04 -10.88 12.43
C ASN A 72 -2.52 -10.71 12.66
N GLY A 73 -2.07 -9.50 13.02
CA GLY A 73 -0.66 -9.18 13.18
C GLY A 73 0.13 -9.16 11.87
N ARG A 74 -0.53 -9.22 10.72
CA ARG A 74 0.07 -9.23 9.40
C ARG A 74 -0.24 -7.95 8.65
N LYS A 75 0.71 -7.54 7.80
CA LYS A 75 0.64 -6.36 6.96
C LYS A 75 0.78 -6.76 5.51
N VAL A 76 -0.17 -6.35 4.69
CA VAL A 76 -0.21 -6.68 3.26
C VAL A 76 -0.37 -5.41 2.45
N ALA A 77 0.46 -5.26 1.44
CA ALA A 77 0.35 -4.24 0.41
C ALA A 77 -0.17 -4.87 -0.87
N SER A 78 -1.16 -4.28 -1.50
CA SER A 78 -1.59 -4.63 -2.85
C SER A 78 -1.27 -3.47 -3.78
N GLU A 79 -0.43 -3.73 -4.78
CA GLU A 79 -0.06 -2.79 -5.83
C GLU A 79 -0.76 -3.16 -7.13
N VAL A 80 -1.36 -2.17 -7.76
CA VAL A 80 -2.03 -2.31 -9.05
C VAL A 80 -1.07 -1.92 -10.14
N GLU A 81 -0.60 -2.90 -10.89
CA GLU A 81 0.40 -2.71 -11.95
C GLU A 81 -0.29 -2.29 -13.25
N GLY A 82 -0.36 -0.97 -13.44
CA GLY A 82 -0.80 -0.39 -14.70
C GLY A 82 0.32 -0.34 -15.74
N GLY A 83 -0.05 -0.31 -17.03
CA GLY A 83 0.90 -0.08 -18.12
C GLY A 83 1.85 -1.25 -18.43
N ILE A 84 1.56 -2.45 -17.99
CA ILE A 84 2.37 -3.65 -18.30
C ILE A 84 2.40 -3.96 -19.80
N TRP A 85 1.43 -3.49 -20.54
CA TRP A 85 1.28 -3.68 -22.00
C TRP A 85 1.82 -2.50 -22.81
N THR A 86 2.28 -1.44 -22.15
CA THR A 86 2.91 -0.27 -22.76
C THR A 86 4.35 -0.16 -22.26
N ASN A 87 5.21 0.55 -23.02
CA ASN A 87 6.57 0.89 -22.59
C ASN A 87 6.52 1.89 -21.41
N GLY A 88 5.90 1.47 -20.31
CA GLY A 88 5.80 2.26 -19.10
C GLY A 88 7.15 2.44 -18.43
N ARG A 89 7.22 3.41 -17.50
CA ARG A 89 8.47 3.74 -16.79
C ARG A 89 9.06 2.55 -16.00
N HIS A 90 8.27 1.50 -15.69
CA HIS A 90 8.73 0.28 -15.03
C HIS A 90 9.68 -0.55 -15.89
N THR A 91 9.68 -0.35 -17.19
CA THR A 91 10.60 -1.02 -18.13
C THR A 91 11.89 -0.22 -18.36
N ARG A 92 11.95 1.01 -17.87
CA ARG A 92 13.14 1.85 -17.96
C ARG A 92 14.03 1.65 -16.73
N GLY A 93 15.35 1.58 -16.93
CA GLY A 93 16.30 1.24 -15.88
C GLY A 93 16.18 2.06 -14.58
N SER A 94 15.94 3.37 -14.67
CA SER A 94 15.77 4.24 -13.50
C SER A 94 14.45 3.99 -12.75
N GLY A 95 13.35 3.77 -13.47
CA GLY A 95 12.05 3.44 -12.87
C GLY A 95 12.07 2.07 -12.20
N PHE A 96 12.71 1.09 -12.85
CA PHE A 96 12.87 -0.25 -12.31
C PHE A 96 13.69 -0.26 -11.01
N ARG A 97 14.77 0.51 -10.96
CA ARG A 97 15.60 0.66 -9.75
C ARG A 97 14.83 1.28 -8.59
N LYS A 98 14.05 2.32 -8.84
CA LYS A 98 13.20 2.96 -7.82
C LYS A 98 12.16 1.99 -7.26
N ASP A 99 11.57 1.18 -8.12
CA ASP A 99 10.60 0.15 -7.71
C ASP A 99 11.27 -0.93 -6.85
N MET A 100 12.48 -1.34 -7.18
CA MET A 100 13.25 -2.28 -6.36
C MET A 100 13.54 -1.71 -4.96
N GLU A 101 13.95 -0.45 -4.85
CA GLU A 101 14.17 0.22 -3.57
C GLU A 101 12.89 0.24 -2.72
N LYS A 102 11.76 0.61 -3.32
CA LYS A 102 10.46 0.62 -2.67
C LYS A 102 10.07 -0.76 -2.16
N TYR A 103 10.19 -1.77 -3.00
CA TYR A 103 9.79 -3.14 -2.66
C TYR A 103 10.71 -3.76 -1.61
N ASN A 104 11.99 -3.48 -1.65
CA ASN A 104 12.93 -3.89 -0.60
C ASN A 104 12.58 -3.23 0.75
N ALA A 105 12.18 -1.96 0.72
CA ALA A 105 11.75 -1.24 1.91
C ALA A 105 10.45 -1.81 2.50
N LEU A 106 9.53 -2.25 1.66
CA LEU A 106 8.31 -2.96 2.10
C LEU A 106 8.66 -4.24 2.86
N THR A 107 9.55 -5.06 2.30
CA THR A 107 10.03 -6.28 2.94
C THR A 107 10.71 -5.98 4.28
N ALA A 108 11.56 -4.97 4.33
CA ALA A 108 12.23 -4.55 5.57
C ALA A 108 11.24 -4.06 6.64
N ALA A 109 10.11 -3.48 6.22
CA ALA A 109 9.04 -3.05 7.11
C ALA A 109 8.08 -4.20 7.53
N GLY A 110 8.31 -5.42 7.06
CA GLY A 110 7.46 -6.56 7.35
C GLY A 110 6.12 -6.54 6.62
N ILE A 111 6.04 -5.84 5.49
CA ILE A 111 4.85 -5.73 4.67
C ILE A 111 4.97 -6.71 3.49
N MET A 112 4.03 -7.64 3.38
CA MET A 112 3.97 -8.59 2.27
C MET A 112 3.35 -7.92 1.05
N LEU A 113 4.02 -8.03 -0.09
CA LEU A 113 3.59 -7.38 -1.33
C LEU A 113 2.84 -8.37 -2.22
N LEU A 114 1.64 -7.97 -2.64
CA LEU A 114 0.85 -8.63 -3.69
C LEU A 114 0.71 -7.66 -4.86
N ARG A 115 0.99 -8.13 -6.05
CA ARG A 115 0.93 -7.32 -7.28
C ARG A 115 -0.15 -7.87 -8.18
N VAL A 116 -1.06 -7.02 -8.62
CA VAL A 116 -2.19 -7.40 -9.47
C VAL A 116 -2.33 -6.42 -10.63
N THR A 117 -2.94 -6.88 -11.71
CA THR A 117 -3.33 -5.97 -12.80
C THR A 117 -4.64 -5.24 -12.46
N PRO A 118 -4.95 -4.10 -13.10
CA PRO A 118 -6.22 -3.43 -12.89
C PRO A 118 -7.44 -4.34 -13.13
N ALA A 119 -7.38 -5.21 -14.13
CA ALA A 119 -8.44 -6.15 -14.43
C ALA A 119 -8.66 -7.23 -13.35
N GLU A 120 -7.60 -7.57 -12.60
CA GLU A 120 -7.64 -8.61 -11.58
C GLU A 120 -7.96 -8.09 -10.18
N LEU A 121 -7.87 -6.78 -9.96
CA LEU A 121 -8.00 -6.19 -8.62
C LEU A 121 -9.28 -6.62 -7.89
N MET A 122 -10.41 -6.61 -8.58
CA MET A 122 -11.72 -6.92 -7.99
C MET A 122 -12.16 -8.38 -8.21
N ASN A 123 -11.27 -9.24 -8.69
CA ASN A 123 -11.57 -10.65 -8.85
C ASN A 123 -11.58 -11.38 -7.51
N ILE A 124 -12.43 -12.39 -7.41
CA ILE A 124 -12.53 -13.18 -6.17
C ILE A 124 -11.21 -13.89 -5.83
N GLU A 125 -10.44 -14.28 -6.82
CA GLU A 125 -9.12 -14.87 -6.64
C GLU A 125 -8.15 -13.93 -5.94
N THR A 126 -8.14 -12.65 -6.32
CA THR A 126 -7.33 -11.63 -5.66
C THR A 126 -7.76 -11.41 -4.21
N LEU A 127 -9.07 -11.30 -3.96
CA LEU A 127 -9.60 -11.13 -2.62
C LEU A 127 -9.28 -12.34 -1.73
N ASN A 128 -9.40 -13.55 -2.27
CA ASN A 128 -9.02 -14.78 -1.56
C ASN A 128 -7.52 -14.84 -1.29
N LEU A 129 -6.69 -14.38 -2.22
CA LEU A 129 -5.24 -14.32 -2.03
C LEU A 129 -4.87 -13.36 -0.89
N ILE A 130 -5.46 -12.18 -0.84
CA ILE A 130 -5.27 -11.22 0.25
C ILE A 130 -5.71 -11.86 1.59
N LYS A 131 -6.86 -12.48 1.61
CA LYS A 131 -7.40 -13.16 2.79
C LYS A 131 -6.48 -14.27 3.28
N LYS A 132 -6.01 -15.14 2.38
CA LYS A 132 -5.07 -16.22 2.70
C LYS A 132 -3.72 -15.70 3.19
N THR A 133 -3.30 -14.52 2.72
CA THR A 133 -2.05 -13.89 3.16
C THR A 133 -2.18 -13.32 4.57
N LEU A 134 -3.32 -12.78 4.92
CA LEU A 134 -3.62 -12.29 6.27
C LEU A 134 -3.90 -13.42 7.27
N TRP A 135 -4.60 -14.47 6.83
CA TRP A 135 -4.94 -15.66 7.62
C TRP A 135 -4.51 -16.94 6.89
N PRO A 136 -3.24 -17.27 6.95
CA PRO A 136 -2.70 -18.44 6.26
C PRO A 136 -3.21 -19.77 6.80
#